data_95d8081d2c4aacb0d5db730b8a392a48
#
_entry.id   95d8081d2c4aacb0d5db730b8a392a48
#
_cell.length_a   1.000
_cell.length_b   1.000
_cell.length_c   1.000
_cell.angle_alpha   90.00
_cell.angle_beta   90.00
_cell.angle_gamma   90.00
#
_symmetry.space_group_name_H-M   'P 1'
#
loop_
_entity.id
_entity.type
_entity.pdbx_description
1 polymer ?
#
loop_
_entity_poly.entity_id
_entity_poly.type
_entity_poly.pdbx_seq_one_letter_code
_entity_poly.pdbx_strand_id
1 'polypeptide(L)'
;MLNKMKPGGVVKIFLFLLLFVPSLLAQEYKVIHIKGDVKFRSNTSETWTELKGGQVLNLDEFISTGVKASVQIENLGNIIIIEELSAVSIASIKKMSTDELLLALAMEDMINVPKSDGKGKGNSGSTAVYGEKEGTEINTELNSDDFGIKRLNGAIQLAKNDLMGSSIIFAKETYRKYPNTKQIASYRIFFADVLYEKGLYEEALGEYIETQKLELSEEQRTNLNNRINDIDKLLLNH
;
A
#
# COMPACT_ATOMS: atom_id res chain seq x y z
N MET A 1 -19.70 -17.73 64.83
CA MET A 1 -20.77 -17.09 64.02
C MET A 1 -20.34 -17.04 62.56
N LEU A 2 -20.75 -18.00 61.76
CA LEU A 2 -20.43 -18.02 60.32
C LEU A 2 -21.53 -17.22 59.56
N ASN A 3 -21.13 -16.09 58.99
CA ASN A 3 -22.02 -15.27 58.20
C ASN A 3 -22.25 -15.93 56.79
N LYS A 4 -23.45 -16.45 56.56
CA LYS A 4 -23.89 -17.06 55.28
C LYS A 4 -23.99 -15.90 54.23
N MET A 5 -23.03 -15.84 53.33
CA MET A 5 -23.15 -15.01 52.13
C MET A 5 -24.28 -15.55 51.25
N LYS A 6 -25.26 -14.71 50.94
CA LYS A 6 -26.39 -15.03 50.08
C LYS A 6 -25.86 -15.22 48.63
N PRO A 7 -26.23 -16.31 47.91
CA PRO A 7 -25.70 -16.63 46.58
C PRO A 7 -26.18 -15.73 45.46
N GLY A 8 -27.06 -14.75 45.72
CA GLY A 8 -27.65 -13.89 44.69
C GLY A 8 -26.77 -12.69 44.21
N GLY A 9 -25.71 -12.36 44.98
CA GLY A 9 -24.87 -11.19 44.69
C GLY A 9 -23.82 -11.44 43.59
N VAL A 10 -23.27 -12.65 43.58
CA VAL A 10 -22.16 -13.02 42.66
C VAL A 10 -22.67 -13.19 41.23
N VAL A 11 -23.89 -13.69 41.05
CA VAL A 11 -24.50 -13.86 39.71
C VAL A 11 -24.82 -12.52 39.04
N LYS A 12 -25.21 -11.50 39.81
CA LYS A 12 -25.49 -10.16 39.26
C LYS A 12 -24.22 -9.43 38.81
N ILE A 13 -23.09 -9.63 39.51
CA ILE A 13 -21.79 -9.03 39.12
C ILE A 13 -21.25 -9.71 37.86
N PHE A 14 -21.43 -11.02 37.70
CA PHE A 14 -21.00 -11.75 36.50
C PHE A 14 -21.83 -11.39 35.26
N LEU A 15 -23.11 -11.09 35.42
CA LEU A 15 -23.98 -10.66 34.30
C LEU A 15 -23.66 -9.24 33.81
N PHE A 16 -23.14 -8.37 34.69
CA PHE A 16 -22.74 -7.00 34.33
C PHE A 16 -21.38 -6.95 33.63
N LEU A 17 -20.48 -7.91 33.91
CA LEU A 17 -19.18 -8.01 33.26
C LEU A 17 -19.28 -8.51 31.80
N LEU A 18 -20.36 -9.22 31.44
CA LEU A 18 -20.61 -9.74 30.09
C LEU A 18 -21.12 -8.67 29.11
N LEU A 19 -21.54 -7.49 29.60
CA LEU A 19 -22.02 -6.39 28.74
C LEU A 19 -20.89 -5.45 28.31
N PHE A 20 -19.68 -5.59 28.83
CA PHE A 20 -18.50 -4.86 28.39
C PHE A 20 -17.70 -5.71 27.37
N VAL A 21 -18.36 -6.16 26.29
CA VAL A 21 -17.64 -6.54 25.09
C VAL A 21 -17.21 -5.24 24.44
N PRO A 22 -15.91 -4.87 24.42
CA PRO A 22 -15.48 -3.76 23.61
C PRO A 22 -15.90 -4.10 22.20
N SER A 23 -16.78 -3.32 21.61
CA SER A 23 -17.02 -3.36 20.18
C SER A 23 -15.65 -3.17 19.55
N LEU A 24 -15.00 -4.24 19.11
CA LEU A 24 -13.90 -4.15 18.17
C LEU A 24 -14.51 -3.38 16.99
N LEU A 25 -14.24 -2.09 16.93
CA LEU A 25 -14.56 -1.26 15.77
C LEU A 25 -13.77 -1.88 14.62
N ALA A 26 -14.39 -2.84 13.96
CA ALA A 26 -13.86 -3.36 12.72
C ALA A 26 -13.68 -2.15 11.81
N GLN A 27 -12.47 -1.96 11.31
CA GLN A 27 -12.14 -0.86 10.42
C GLN A 27 -12.93 -1.10 9.13
N GLU A 28 -14.03 -0.36 9.00
CA GLU A 28 -14.99 -0.51 7.90
C GLU A 28 -14.66 0.51 6.81
N TYR A 29 -14.48 0.05 5.58
CA TYR A 29 -14.26 0.88 4.39
C TYR A 29 -15.54 0.92 3.59
N LYS A 30 -16.31 2.00 3.75
CA LYS A 30 -17.64 2.14 3.11
C LYS A 30 -17.57 3.05 1.90
N VAL A 31 -18.09 2.58 0.79
CA VAL A 31 -18.23 3.38 -0.44
C VAL A 31 -19.37 4.38 -0.26
N ILE A 32 -19.07 5.69 -0.28
CA ILE A 32 -20.06 6.75 -0.10
C ILE A 32 -20.44 7.44 -1.40
N HIS A 33 -19.54 7.49 -2.38
CA HIS A 33 -19.83 8.10 -3.67
C HIS A 33 -19.05 7.41 -4.79
N ILE A 34 -19.69 7.25 -5.96
CA ILE A 34 -19.07 6.69 -7.17
C ILE A 34 -19.43 7.59 -8.35
N LYS A 35 -18.42 7.85 -9.20
CA LYS A 35 -18.58 8.51 -10.50
C LYS A 35 -17.89 7.67 -11.56
N GLY A 36 -18.58 7.35 -12.65
CA GLY A 36 -18.03 6.61 -13.78
C GLY A 36 -17.81 5.12 -13.50
N ASP A 37 -16.95 4.49 -14.29
CA ASP A 37 -16.63 3.04 -14.22
C ASP A 37 -15.67 2.77 -13.08
N VAL A 38 -16.17 2.17 -12.00
CA VAL A 38 -15.39 1.75 -10.84
C VAL A 38 -15.65 0.29 -10.55
N LYS A 39 -14.62 -0.50 -10.49
CA LYS A 39 -14.67 -1.93 -10.26
C LYS A 39 -13.88 -2.32 -9.01
N PHE A 40 -14.26 -3.43 -8.41
CA PHE A 40 -13.52 -4.05 -7.32
C PHE A 40 -13.32 -5.54 -7.58
N ARG A 41 -12.34 -6.13 -6.91
CA ARG A 41 -12.13 -7.57 -6.86
C ARG A 41 -11.49 -7.98 -5.55
N SER A 42 -11.76 -9.18 -5.08
CA SER A 42 -11.00 -9.83 -4.01
C SER A 42 -9.60 -10.22 -4.54
N ASN A 43 -8.61 -10.24 -3.67
CA ASN A 43 -7.24 -10.64 -4.02
C ASN A 43 -7.15 -12.08 -4.55
N THR A 44 -8.10 -12.94 -4.16
CA THR A 44 -8.21 -14.34 -4.60
C THR A 44 -9.04 -14.53 -5.86
N SER A 45 -9.71 -13.47 -6.35
CA SER A 45 -10.54 -13.51 -7.56
C SER A 45 -9.82 -12.86 -8.73
N GLU A 46 -9.91 -13.44 -9.90
CA GLU A 46 -9.43 -12.84 -11.16
C GLU A 46 -10.48 -11.94 -11.81
N THR A 47 -11.73 -11.99 -11.33
CA THR A 47 -12.85 -11.30 -11.96
C THR A 47 -13.09 -9.93 -11.28
N TRP A 48 -13.12 -8.89 -12.10
CA TRP A 48 -13.54 -7.56 -11.69
C TRP A 48 -15.07 -7.45 -11.68
N THR A 49 -15.62 -6.92 -10.60
CA THR A 49 -17.05 -6.68 -10.41
C THR A 49 -17.31 -5.19 -10.26
N GLU A 50 -18.43 -4.71 -10.79
CA GLU A 50 -18.84 -3.31 -10.65
C GLU A 50 -19.07 -2.96 -9.17
N LEU A 51 -18.46 -1.86 -8.73
CA LEU A 51 -18.59 -1.36 -7.35
C LEU A 51 -19.90 -0.59 -7.19
N LYS A 52 -20.56 -0.78 -6.05
CA LYS A 52 -21.84 -0.12 -5.75
C LYS A 52 -21.72 0.86 -4.58
N GLY A 53 -22.48 1.96 -4.65
CA GLY A 53 -22.61 2.88 -3.51
C GLY A 53 -23.19 2.18 -2.28
N GLY A 54 -22.65 2.51 -1.11
CA GLY A 54 -23.02 1.88 0.16
C GLY A 54 -22.36 0.53 0.43
N GLN A 55 -21.62 -0.03 -0.52
CA GLN A 55 -20.87 -1.29 -0.32
C GLN A 55 -19.76 -1.10 0.71
N VAL A 56 -19.59 -2.11 1.55
CA VAL A 56 -18.46 -2.21 2.47
C VAL A 56 -17.38 -3.08 1.81
N LEU A 57 -16.15 -2.60 1.89
CA LEU A 57 -14.97 -3.23 1.28
C LEU A 57 -14.12 -3.93 2.34
N ASN A 58 -13.60 -5.08 1.99
CA ASN A 58 -12.69 -5.86 2.82
C ASN A 58 -11.21 -5.50 2.54
N LEU A 59 -10.35 -5.78 3.51
CA LEU A 59 -8.91 -5.46 3.38
C LEU A 59 -8.22 -6.21 2.24
N ASP A 60 -8.71 -7.38 1.86
CA ASP A 60 -8.18 -8.19 0.76
C ASP A 60 -8.69 -7.76 -0.63
N GLU A 61 -9.47 -6.69 -0.70
CA GLU A 61 -10.01 -6.21 -1.97
C GLU A 61 -9.17 -5.10 -2.59
N PHE A 62 -9.28 -5.03 -3.92
CA PHE A 62 -8.73 -3.96 -4.76
C PHE A 62 -9.86 -3.19 -5.41
N ILE A 63 -9.66 -1.88 -5.55
CA ILE A 63 -10.50 -1.01 -6.37
C ILE A 63 -9.71 -0.60 -7.61
N SER A 64 -10.38 -0.50 -8.75
CA SER A 64 -9.84 0.11 -9.97
C SER A 64 -10.84 1.11 -10.55
N THR A 65 -10.36 2.30 -10.87
CA THR A 65 -11.12 3.37 -11.53
C THR A 65 -10.78 3.44 -13.01
N GLY A 66 -11.81 3.67 -13.82
CA GLY A 66 -11.66 3.92 -15.25
C GLY A 66 -11.34 5.38 -15.58
N VAL A 67 -11.43 5.74 -16.87
CA VAL A 67 -11.27 7.13 -17.36
C VAL A 67 -12.43 7.99 -16.84
N LYS A 68 -12.14 9.19 -16.33
CA LYS A 68 -13.09 10.15 -15.74
C LYS A 68 -13.94 9.56 -14.60
N ALA A 69 -13.47 8.48 -13.98
CA ALA A 69 -14.10 7.83 -12.84
C ALA A 69 -13.46 8.27 -11.53
N SER A 70 -14.21 8.18 -10.45
CA SER A 70 -13.70 8.38 -9.10
C SER A 70 -14.57 7.66 -8.08
N VAL A 71 -14.00 7.35 -6.93
CA VAL A 71 -14.70 6.78 -5.79
C VAL A 71 -14.31 7.49 -4.50
N GLN A 72 -15.27 7.67 -3.60
CA GLN A 72 -15.04 8.16 -2.25
C GLN A 72 -15.35 7.03 -1.27
N ILE A 73 -14.42 6.81 -0.37
CA ILE A 73 -14.48 5.75 0.64
C ILE A 73 -14.38 6.42 1.99
N GLU A 74 -15.30 6.10 2.88
CA GLU A 74 -15.25 6.52 4.29
C GLU A 74 -14.59 5.43 5.13
N ASN A 75 -13.67 5.84 5.99
CA ASN A 75 -13.08 4.98 7.00
C ASN A 75 -12.86 5.79 8.29
N LEU A 76 -13.51 5.41 9.38
CA LEU A 76 -13.41 6.08 10.68
C LEU A 76 -13.61 7.61 10.61
N GLY A 77 -14.57 8.06 9.80
CA GLY A 77 -14.89 9.47 9.59
C GLY A 77 -13.95 10.22 8.63
N ASN A 78 -12.91 9.58 8.11
CA ASN A 78 -12.05 10.15 7.08
C ASN A 78 -12.57 9.75 5.69
N ILE A 79 -12.59 10.69 4.78
CA ILE A 79 -12.98 10.46 3.38
C ILE A 79 -11.70 10.35 2.54
N ILE A 80 -11.55 9.23 1.85
CA ILE A 80 -10.46 8.95 0.92
C ILE A 80 -11.02 9.01 -0.50
N ILE A 81 -10.38 9.80 -1.34
CA ILE A 81 -10.79 9.99 -2.74
C ILE A 81 -9.78 9.29 -3.64
N ILE A 82 -10.26 8.38 -4.48
CA ILE A 82 -9.47 7.73 -5.52
C ILE A 82 -9.97 8.22 -6.87
N GLU A 83 -9.11 8.94 -7.57
CA GLU A 83 -9.40 9.53 -8.87
C GLU A 83 -9.17 8.53 -10.01
N GLU A 84 -9.38 8.98 -11.25
CA GLU A 84 -9.33 8.18 -12.47
C GLU A 84 -8.00 7.42 -12.70
N LEU A 85 -8.10 6.36 -13.49
CA LEU A 85 -6.97 5.52 -13.93
C LEU A 85 -6.09 5.01 -12.79
N SER A 86 -6.69 4.76 -11.64
CA SER A 86 -6.02 4.32 -10.43
C SER A 86 -6.43 2.90 -10.03
N ALA A 87 -5.52 2.17 -9.36
CA ALA A 87 -5.84 0.92 -8.69
C ALA A 87 -5.23 0.93 -7.28
N VAL A 88 -6.05 0.66 -6.26
CA VAL A 88 -5.64 0.73 -4.85
C VAL A 88 -6.10 -0.53 -4.12
N SER A 89 -5.21 -1.10 -3.32
CA SER A 89 -5.56 -2.13 -2.34
C SER A 89 -6.19 -1.48 -1.10
N ILE A 90 -7.29 -2.00 -0.61
CA ILE A 90 -7.94 -1.51 0.61
C ILE A 90 -6.98 -1.61 1.80
N ALA A 91 -6.18 -2.67 1.90
CA ALA A 91 -5.17 -2.82 2.95
C ALA A 91 -4.09 -1.71 2.93
N SER A 92 -3.90 -1.03 1.79
CA SER A 92 -2.95 0.09 1.68
C SER A 92 -3.55 1.42 2.16
N ILE A 93 -4.85 1.49 2.43
CA ILE A 93 -5.54 2.68 2.92
C ILE A 93 -5.38 2.76 4.44
N LYS A 94 -4.19 3.12 4.91
CA LYS A 94 -3.90 3.27 6.34
C LYS A 94 -2.86 4.36 6.58
N LYS A 95 -2.92 5.04 7.72
CA LYS A 95 -1.82 5.88 8.19
C LYS A 95 -0.69 5.00 8.72
N MET A 96 0.54 5.41 8.46
CA MET A 96 1.75 4.76 8.98
C MET A 96 2.57 5.79 9.72
N SER A 97 3.09 5.42 10.89
CA SER A 97 4.13 6.18 11.58
C SER A 97 5.46 6.11 10.80
N THR A 98 6.41 6.98 11.13
CA THR A 98 7.74 6.95 10.51
C THR A 98 8.46 5.62 10.80
N ASP A 99 8.36 5.10 12.02
CA ASP A 99 8.99 3.82 12.40
C ASP A 99 8.38 2.63 11.64
N GLU A 100 7.04 2.61 11.48
CA GLU A 100 6.37 1.59 10.66
C GLU A 100 6.79 1.67 9.19
N LEU A 101 6.97 2.89 8.66
CA LEU A 101 7.44 3.09 7.30
C LEU A 101 8.88 2.60 7.12
N LEU A 102 9.80 2.98 8.02
CA LEU A 102 11.19 2.53 7.96
C LEU A 102 11.32 1.01 8.07
N LEU A 103 10.54 0.39 8.97
CA LEU A 103 10.49 -1.06 9.07
C LEU A 103 9.98 -1.70 7.77
N ALA A 104 8.92 -1.15 7.17
CA ALA A 104 8.35 -1.67 5.94
C ALA A 104 9.32 -1.49 4.74
N LEU A 105 10.06 -0.37 4.67
CA LEU A 105 11.11 -0.15 3.66
C LEU A 105 12.22 -1.19 3.80
N ALA A 106 12.73 -1.42 5.01
CA ALA A 106 13.75 -2.43 5.26
C ALA A 106 13.27 -3.83 4.85
N MET A 107 12.01 -4.17 5.10
CA MET A 107 11.42 -5.45 4.67
C MET A 107 11.33 -5.57 3.14
N GLU A 108 10.91 -4.51 2.43
CA GLU A 108 10.89 -4.50 0.96
C GLU A 108 12.30 -4.66 0.37
N ASP A 109 13.31 -4.02 0.95
CA ASP A 109 14.69 -4.15 0.51
C ASP A 109 15.21 -5.58 0.73
N MET A 110 14.89 -6.23 1.84
CA MET A 110 15.25 -7.63 2.10
C MET A 110 14.60 -8.60 1.10
N ILE A 111 13.36 -8.36 0.68
CA ILE A 111 12.66 -9.17 -0.33
C ILE A 111 13.33 -9.01 -1.70
N ASN A 112 13.88 -7.83 -1.99
CA ASN A 112 14.51 -7.49 -3.26
C ASN A 112 15.99 -7.95 -3.38
N VAL A 113 16.61 -8.46 -2.30
CA VAL A 113 17.98 -8.98 -2.38
C VAL A 113 18.00 -10.20 -3.30
N PRO A 114 18.82 -10.20 -4.38
CA PRO A 114 19.00 -11.37 -5.23
C PRO A 114 19.45 -12.54 -4.37
N LYS A 115 18.77 -13.67 -4.44
CA LYS A 115 19.26 -14.90 -3.80
C LYS A 115 20.63 -15.18 -4.40
N SER A 116 21.67 -15.00 -3.61
CA SER A 116 23.02 -15.37 -3.98
C SER A 116 23.02 -16.85 -4.36
N ASP A 117 23.40 -17.18 -5.60
CA ASP A 117 23.64 -18.54 -6.06
C ASP A 117 24.86 -19.10 -5.31
N GLY A 118 24.69 -19.26 -4.01
CA GLY A 118 25.67 -19.96 -3.17
C GLY A 118 25.74 -21.41 -3.63
N LYS A 119 26.78 -21.75 -4.37
CA LYS A 119 27.23 -23.14 -4.55
C LYS A 119 27.64 -23.72 -3.19
N GLY A 120 26.67 -23.89 -2.31
CA GLY A 120 26.77 -24.61 -1.06
C GLY A 120 25.86 -25.83 -1.16
N LYS A 121 26.43 -27.04 -1.27
CA LYS A 121 25.71 -28.30 -1.05
C LYS A 121 25.14 -28.27 0.38
N GLY A 122 23.91 -27.83 0.53
CA GLY A 122 23.13 -27.93 1.76
C GLY A 122 21.72 -28.37 1.38
N ASN A 123 21.29 -29.49 1.92
CA ASN A 123 19.94 -30.05 1.79
C ASN A 123 18.89 -28.98 2.12
N SER A 124 18.40 -28.31 1.12
CA SER A 124 17.24 -27.41 1.28
C SER A 124 15.98 -28.25 1.19
N GLY A 125 15.26 -28.30 2.30
CA GLY A 125 13.91 -28.86 2.33
C GLY A 125 13.07 -28.23 1.20
N SER A 126 12.43 -29.10 0.45
CA SER A 126 11.50 -28.79 -0.63
C SER A 126 10.48 -27.74 -0.18
N THR A 127 10.67 -26.51 -0.61
CA THR A 127 9.57 -25.53 -0.64
C THR A 127 8.65 -26.01 -1.76
N ALA A 128 7.43 -26.40 -1.42
CA ALA A 128 6.43 -26.83 -2.38
C ALA A 128 6.26 -25.72 -3.43
N VAL A 129 6.74 -25.97 -4.63
CA VAL A 129 6.34 -25.24 -5.82
C VAL A 129 4.88 -25.61 -6.01
N TYR A 130 3.98 -24.67 -5.77
CA TYR A 130 2.60 -24.79 -6.21
C TYR A 130 2.64 -24.96 -7.72
N GLY A 131 2.26 -26.16 -8.18
CA GLY A 131 2.28 -26.52 -9.58
C GLY A 131 1.47 -25.52 -10.41
N GLU A 132 2.08 -25.05 -11.47
CA GLU A 132 1.36 -24.47 -12.60
C GLU A 132 0.26 -25.43 -13.03
N LYS A 133 -0.99 -25.05 -12.81
CA LYS A 133 -2.11 -25.65 -13.53
C LYS A 133 -2.06 -25.10 -14.94
N GLU A 134 -1.57 -25.89 -15.86
CA GLU A 134 -1.84 -25.67 -17.29
C GLU A 134 -3.35 -25.56 -17.48
N GLY A 135 -3.81 -24.41 -17.99
CA GLY A 135 -5.18 -24.25 -18.47
C GLY A 135 -6.03 -23.14 -17.87
N THR A 136 -5.47 -22.19 -17.11
CA THR A 136 -6.19 -20.97 -16.79
C THR A 136 -5.72 -19.86 -17.75
N GLU A 137 -6.65 -19.25 -18.47
CA GLU A 137 -6.37 -17.99 -19.17
C GLU A 137 -5.82 -17.01 -18.13
N ILE A 138 -4.50 -16.79 -18.19
CA ILE A 138 -3.83 -15.82 -17.35
C ILE A 138 -4.48 -14.48 -17.68
N ASN A 139 -5.14 -13.87 -16.70
CA ASN A 139 -5.76 -12.56 -16.89
C ASN A 139 -4.63 -11.57 -17.21
N THR A 140 -4.38 -11.35 -18.49
CA THR A 140 -3.28 -10.56 -19.06
C THR A 140 -3.31 -9.12 -18.54
N GLU A 141 -4.48 -8.63 -18.17
CA GLU A 141 -4.67 -7.29 -17.60
C GLU A 141 -3.94 -7.09 -16.25
N LEU A 142 -3.92 -8.11 -15.40
CA LEU A 142 -3.34 -8.02 -14.05
C LEU A 142 -1.81 -8.11 -14.03
N ASN A 143 -1.24 -8.68 -15.07
CA ASN A 143 0.21 -8.83 -15.24
C ASN A 143 0.79 -7.83 -16.25
N SER A 144 -0.04 -6.89 -16.73
CA SER A 144 0.40 -5.87 -17.67
C SER A 144 1.04 -4.67 -16.94
N ASP A 145 2.00 -4.04 -17.61
CA ASP A 145 2.57 -2.77 -17.14
C ASP A 145 1.50 -1.68 -17.00
N ASP A 146 0.42 -1.74 -17.79
CA ASP A 146 -0.73 -0.84 -17.68
C ASP A 146 -1.40 -0.92 -16.29
N PHE A 147 -1.53 -2.14 -15.75
CA PHE A 147 -2.05 -2.28 -14.40
C PHE A 147 -1.03 -1.80 -13.35
N GLY A 148 0.26 -2.00 -13.60
CA GLY A 148 1.34 -1.41 -12.79
C GLY A 148 1.26 0.12 -12.75
N ILE A 149 0.98 0.76 -13.89
CA ILE A 149 0.77 2.23 -13.99
C ILE A 149 -0.47 2.65 -13.19
N LYS A 150 -1.59 1.94 -13.31
CA LYS A 150 -2.78 2.22 -12.48
C LYS A 150 -2.49 2.10 -10.98
N ARG A 151 -1.66 1.14 -10.56
CA ARG A 151 -1.23 1.00 -9.17
C ARG A 151 -0.36 2.18 -8.72
N LEU A 152 0.56 2.68 -9.56
CA LEU A 152 1.35 3.87 -9.25
C LEU A 152 0.48 5.12 -9.15
N ASN A 153 -0.52 5.27 -10.03
CA ASN A 153 -1.53 6.32 -9.88
C ASN A 153 -2.29 6.17 -8.55
N GLY A 154 -2.66 4.95 -8.18
CA GLY A 154 -3.27 4.67 -6.88
C GLY A 154 -2.38 5.07 -5.70
N ALA A 155 -1.07 4.81 -5.79
CA ALA A 155 -0.10 5.27 -4.80
C ALA A 155 -0.04 6.81 -4.71
N ILE A 156 -0.12 7.52 -5.84
CA ILE A 156 -0.25 8.99 -5.85
C ILE A 156 -1.54 9.42 -5.13
N GLN A 157 -2.67 8.72 -5.35
CA GLN A 157 -3.92 9.05 -4.63
C GLN A 157 -3.77 8.86 -3.13
N LEU A 158 -3.05 7.82 -2.67
CA LEU A 158 -2.77 7.66 -1.24
C LEU A 158 -1.98 8.85 -0.69
N ALA A 159 -0.94 9.33 -1.37
CA ALA A 159 -0.20 10.52 -0.95
C ALA A 159 -1.09 11.76 -0.87
N LYS A 160 -1.93 12.01 -1.89
CA LYS A 160 -2.89 13.13 -1.94
C LYS A 160 -3.92 13.08 -0.81
N ASN A 161 -4.21 11.90 -0.25
CA ASN A 161 -5.07 11.71 0.91
C ASN A 161 -4.30 11.66 2.25
N ASP A 162 -3.10 12.23 2.31
CA ASP A 162 -2.25 12.28 3.52
C ASP A 162 -1.81 10.89 4.04
N LEU A 163 -1.79 9.89 3.15
CA LEU A 163 -1.33 8.53 3.45
C LEU A 163 0.06 8.27 2.85
N MET A 164 0.99 9.23 3.06
CA MET A 164 2.32 9.25 2.44
C MET A 164 3.12 7.96 2.67
N GLY A 165 3.15 7.43 3.90
CA GLY A 165 3.87 6.19 4.20
C GLY A 165 3.33 5.00 3.39
N SER A 166 2.02 4.83 3.37
CA SER A 166 1.35 3.79 2.57
C SER A 166 1.56 3.97 1.07
N SER A 167 1.57 5.22 0.60
CA SER A 167 1.89 5.57 -0.79
C SER A 167 3.26 5.05 -1.22
N ILE A 168 4.29 5.30 -0.41
CA ILE A 168 5.67 4.86 -0.66
C ILE A 168 5.76 3.33 -0.74
N ILE A 169 5.21 2.63 0.27
CA ILE A 169 5.26 1.16 0.30
C ILE A 169 4.48 0.56 -0.88
N PHE A 170 3.31 1.11 -1.19
CA PHE A 170 2.50 0.62 -2.31
C PHE A 170 3.20 0.83 -3.67
N ALA A 171 3.95 1.94 -3.83
CA ALA A 171 4.78 2.18 -5.01
C ALA A 171 5.97 1.20 -5.08
N LYS A 172 6.69 0.96 -3.98
CA LYS A 172 7.80 -0.01 -3.89
C LYS A 172 7.33 -1.43 -4.24
N GLU A 173 6.20 -1.86 -3.67
CA GLU A 173 5.58 -3.14 -4.01
C GLU A 173 5.19 -3.21 -5.50
N THR A 174 4.70 -2.11 -6.06
CA THR A 174 4.36 -2.03 -7.48
C THR A 174 5.59 -2.17 -8.36
N TYR A 175 6.68 -1.49 -8.05
CA TYR A 175 7.96 -1.62 -8.76
C TYR A 175 8.51 -3.06 -8.72
N ARG A 176 8.30 -3.77 -7.61
CA ARG A 176 8.72 -5.18 -7.49
C ARG A 176 7.88 -6.11 -8.36
N LYS A 177 6.56 -5.89 -8.39
CA LYS A 177 5.62 -6.71 -9.17
C LYS A 177 5.62 -6.38 -10.67
N TYR A 178 5.89 -5.13 -11.02
CA TYR A 178 5.88 -4.60 -12.40
C TYR A 178 7.19 -3.86 -12.69
N PRO A 179 8.31 -4.59 -12.90
CA PRO A 179 9.65 -3.99 -12.95
C PRO A 179 9.84 -2.90 -14.00
N ASN A 180 9.12 -2.97 -15.13
CA ASN A 180 9.21 -1.97 -16.20
C ASN A 180 8.70 -0.59 -15.73
N THR A 181 7.82 -0.54 -14.74
CA THR A 181 7.33 0.73 -14.18
C THR A 181 8.42 1.52 -13.45
N LYS A 182 9.52 0.87 -13.03
CA LYS A 182 10.71 1.54 -12.48
C LYS A 182 11.41 2.47 -13.48
N GLN A 183 11.20 2.26 -14.78
CA GLN A 183 11.82 3.07 -15.84
C GLN A 183 11.09 4.39 -16.08
N ILE A 184 9.94 4.60 -15.42
CA ILE A 184 9.15 5.83 -15.59
C ILE A 184 9.61 6.87 -14.58
N ALA A 185 10.49 7.77 -15.02
CA ALA A 185 11.16 8.76 -14.17
C ALA A 185 10.19 9.63 -13.36
N SER A 186 9.06 10.04 -13.96
CA SER A 186 8.08 10.91 -13.28
C SER A 186 7.52 10.30 -11.99
N TYR A 187 7.21 8.99 -11.99
CA TYR A 187 6.76 8.32 -10.76
C TYR A 187 7.89 8.21 -9.73
N ARG A 188 9.11 7.89 -10.17
CA ARG A 188 10.24 7.79 -9.24
C ARG A 188 10.54 9.12 -8.56
N ILE A 189 10.55 10.22 -9.33
CA ILE A 189 10.71 11.57 -8.79
C ILE A 189 9.61 11.87 -7.78
N PHE A 190 8.35 11.61 -8.14
CA PHE A 190 7.22 11.87 -7.24
C PHE A 190 7.39 11.14 -5.88
N PHE A 191 7.71 9.86 -5.88
CA PHE A 191 7.83 9.11 -4.62
C PHE A 191 9.12 9.45 -3.86
N ALA A 192 10.18 9.88 -4.53
CA ALA A 192 11.36 10.46 -3.87
C ALA A 192 11.01 11.80 -3.21
N ASP A 193 10.19 12.65 -3.86
CA ASP A 193 9.68 13.88 -3.25
C ASP A 193 8.81 13.59 -2.01
N VAL A 194 7.97 12.55 -2.03
CA VAL A 194 7.19 12.13 -0.86
C VAL A 194 8.08 11.67 0.29
N LEU A 195 9.18 10.96 0.02
CA LEU A 195 10.19 10.60 1.03
C LEU A 195 10.85 11.86 1.62
N TYR A 196 11.24 12.80 0.76
CA TYR A 196 11.80 14.08 1.17
C TYR A 196 10.85 14.87 2.08
N GLU A 197 9.58 14.98 1.72
CA GLU A 197 8.54 15.66 2.51
C GLU A 197 8.31 15.00 3.87
N LYS A 198 8.54 13.70 3.96
CA LYS A 198 8.49 12.95 5.24
C LYS A 198 9.76 13.13 6.10
N GLY A 199 10.77 13.84 5.60
CA GLY A 199 12.05 14.01 6.28
C GLY A 199 12.98 12.79 6.18
N LEU A 200 12.67 11.81 5.32
CA LEU A 200 13.49 10.63 5.06
C LEU A 200 14.51 10.96 3.97
N TYR A 201 15.47 11.82 4.33
CA TYR A 201 16.40 12.42 3.37
C TYR A 201 17.38 11.43 2.76
N GLU A 202 17.86 10.45 3.53
CA GLU A 202 18.79 9.42 3.02
C GLU A 202 18.09 8.52 1.99
N GLU A 203 16.86 8.10 2.28
CA GLU A 203 16.04 7.29 1.37
C GLU A 203 15.66 8.08 0.11
N ALA A 204 15.30 9.36 0.28
CA ALA A 204 15.01 10.24 -0.85
C ALA A 204 16.24 10.43 -1.75
N LEU A 205 17.42 10.67 -1.16
CA LEU A 205 18.69 10.81 -1.88
C LEU A 205 19.00 9.56 -2.70
N GLY A 206 18.86 8.38 -2.10
CA GLY A 206 19.05 7.11 -2.79
C GLY A 206 18.15 6.97 -4.02
N GLU A 207 16.86 7.30 -3.88
CA GLU A 207 15.90 7.25 -5.00
C GLU A 207 16.23 8.29 -6.09
N TYR A 208 16.64 9.51 -5.74
CA TYR A 208 17.04 10.52 -6.72
C TYR A 208 18.28 10.09 -7.50
N ILE A 209 19.32 9.56 -6.83
CA ILE A 209 20.54 9.07 -7.48
C ILE A 209 20.23 7.93 -8.46
N GLU A 210 19.39 6.98 -8.06
CA GLU A 210 18.96 5.91 -8.97
C GLU A 210 18.13 6.44 -10.14
N THR A 211 17.34 7.49 -9.91
CA THR A 211 16.52 8.11 -10.96
C THR A 211 17.35 8.90 -11.98
N GLN A 212 18.51 9.45 -11.58
CA GLN A 212 19.44 10.11 -12.51
C GLN A 212 19.93 9.20 -13.64
N LYS A 213 19.89 7.87 -13.44
CA LYS A 213 20.32 6.89 -14.44
C LYS A 213 19.30 6.65 -15.55
N LEU A 214 18.09 7.20 -15.39
CA LEU A 214 17.01 7.09 -16.37
C LEU A 214 17.08 8.18 -17.43
N GLU A 215 16.29 8.00 -18.48
CA GLU A 215 16.03 9.07 -19.45
C GLU A 215 15.21 10.17 -18.78
N LEU A 216 15.79 11.38 -18.70
CA LEU A 216 15.17 12.54 -18.06
C LEU A 216 15.07 13.69 -19.03
N SER A 217 13.98 14.47 -18.97
CA SER A 217 13.95 15.79 -19.58
C SER A 217 14.93 16.73 -18.87
N GLU A 218 15.34 17.83 -19.54
CA GLU A 218 16.21 18.84 -18.94
C GLU A 218 15.62 19.45 -17.67
N GLU A 219 14.30 19.65 -17.64
CA GLU A 219 13.58 20.13 -16.47
C GLU A 219 13.67 19.13 -15.31
N GLN A 220 13.38 17.85 -15.58
CA GLN A 220 13.48 16.78 -14.57
C GLN A 220 14.90 16.69 -14.03
N ARG A 221 15.91 16.72 -14.91
CA ARG A 221 17.34 16.67 -14.52
C ARG A 221 17.72 17.85 -13.61
N THR A 222 17.30 19.04 -13.96
CA THR A 222 17.57 20.26 -13.19
C THR A 222 16.91 20.18 -11.81
N ASN A 223 15.63 19.83 -11.75
CA ASN A 223 14.89 19.72 -10.49
C ASN A 223 15.50 18.65 -9.58
N LEU A 224 15.87 17.51 -10.13
CA LEU A 224 16.46 16.40 -9.40
C LEU A 224 17.84 16.78 -8.83
N ASN A 225 18.70 17.46 -9.62
CA ASN A 225 20.00 17.96 -9.13
C ASN A 225 19.82 18.97 -7.99
N ASN A 226 18.82 19.86 -8.08
CA ASN A 226 18.53 20.81 -7.00
C ASN A 226 18.13 20.07 -5.71
N ARG A 227 17.25 19.04 -5.80
CA ARG A 227 16.85 18.23 -4.65
C ARG A 227 18.05 17.51 -4.00
N ILE A 228 18.92 16.91 -4.80
CA ILE A 228 20.15 16.24 -4.29
C ILE A 228 21.02 17.26 -3.56
N ASN A 229 21.31 18.44 -4.18
CA ASN A 229 22.12 19.46 -3.55
C ASN A 229 21.51 20.00 -2.24
N ASP A 230 20.20 20.09 -2.15
CA ASP A 230 19.52 20.54 -0.94
C ASP A 230 19.64 19.50 0.17
N ILE A 231 19.48 18.22 -0.16
CA ILE A 231 19.68 17.12 0.82
C ILE A 231 21.13 17.09 1.30
N ASP A 232 22.11 17.17 0.42
CA ASP A 232 23.53 17.17 0.79
C ASP A 232 23.84 18.30 1.79
N LYS A 233 23.28 19.50 1.59
CA LYS A 233 23.42 20.60 2.54
C LYS A 233 22.76 20.30 3.90
N LEU A 234 21.59 19.64 3.87
CA LEU A 234 20.89 19.27 5.12
C LEU A 234 21.68 18.23 5.90
N LEU A 235 22.22 17.20 5.24
CA LEU A 235 22.95 16.12 5.89
C LEU A 235 24.35 16.57 6.39
N LEU A 236 24.99 17.58 5.75
CA LEU A 236 26.27 18.12 6.20
C LEU A 236 26.15 19.05 7.41
N ASN A 237 24.96 19.58 7.72
CA ASN A 237 24.73 20.50 8.81
C ASN A 237 24.17 19.82 10.10
N HIS A 238 24.07 18.51 10.08
CA HIS A 238 23.71 17.64 11.21
C HIS A 238 24.89 16.80 11.64
#